data_6a0399261a79378da52adfcfe08e088b
#
_entry.id   6a0399261a79378da52adfcfe08e088b
#
_cell.length_a   1.000
_cell.length_b   1.000
_cell.length_c   1.000
_cell.angle_alpha   90.00
_cell.angle_beta   90.00
_cell.angle_gamma   90.00
#
_symmetry.space_group_name_H-M   'P 1'
#
loop_
_entity.id
_entity.type
_entity.pdbx_description
1 polymer ?
#
loop_
_entity_poly.entity_id
_entity_poly.type
_entity_poly.pdbx_seq_one_letter_code
_entity_poly.pdbx_strand_id
1 'polypeptide(L)' 'MYTVTEVAKQFSVSRQTVLKWIKTGKIKAVKVVKVYRIPKEEIDRLIDKQRKEDEKND' A
#
# COMPACT_ATOMS: atom_id res chain seq x y z
N MET A 1 -12.43 1.39 -0.86
CA MET A 1 -11.25 0.67 -1.35
C MET A 1 -10.44 1.55 -2.28
N TYR A 2 -9.13 1.36 -2.26
CA TYR A 2 -8.22 2.16 -3.08
C TYR A 2 -7.73 1.37 -4.28
N THR A 3 -7.47 2.08 -5.37
CA THR A 3 -6.81 1.47 -6.53
C THR A 3 -5.30 1.56 -6.36
N VAL A 4 -4.56 0.79 -7.18
CA VAL A 4 -3.09 0.86 -7.16
C VAL A 4 -2.61 2.28 -7.45
N THR A 5 -3.24 2.96 -8.40
CA THR A 5 -2.88 4.34 -8.76
C THR A 5 -3.08 5.29 -7.58
N GLU A 6 -4.20 5.15 -6.87
CA GLU A 6 -4.48 6.00 -5.71
C GLU A 6 -3.46 5.79 -4.59
N VAL A 7 -3.11 4.54 -4.31
CA VAL A 7 -2.11 4.22 -3.29
C VAL A 7 -0.74 4.78 -3.70
N ALA A 8 -0.37 4.60 -4.96
CA ALA A 8 0.90 5.12 -5.46
C ALA A 8 1.00 6.63 -5.28
N LYS A 9 -0.07 7.35 -5.58
CA LYS A 9 -0.11 8.81 -5.40
C LYS A 9 -0.02 9.19 -3.92
N GLN A 10 -0.74 8.47 -3.08
CA GLN A 10 -0.76 8.77 -1.64
C GLN A 10 0.61 8.61 -0.99
N PHE A 11 1.38 7.63 -1.41
CA PHE A 11 2.70 7.37 -0.88
C PHE A 11 3.83 7.95 -1.72
N SER A 12 3.50 8.67 -2.79
CA SER A 12 4.48 9.27 -3.69
C SER A 12 5.47 8.25 -4.25
N VAL A 13 4.95 7.10 -4.65
CA VAL A 13 5.75 6.03 -5.25
C VAL A 13 5.16 5.65 -6.60
N SER A 14 5.89 4.84 -7.34
CA SER A 14 5.42 4.36 -8.64
C SER A 14 4.37 3.26 -8.45
N ARG A 15 3.57 3.05 -9.50
CA ARG A 15 2.59 1.96 -9.50
C ARG A 15 3.28 0.61 -9.36
N GLN A 16 4.44 0.45 -9.98
CA GLN A 16 5.23 -0.77 -9.90
C GLN A 16 5.64 -1.08 -8.46
N THR A 17 5.97 -0.06 -7.70
CA THR A 17 6.32 -0.23 -6.29
C THR A 17 5.14 -0.79 -5.50
N VAL A 18 3.94 -0.26 -5.73
CA VAL A 18 2.74 -0.76 -5.07
C VAL A 18 2.45 -2.20 -5.47
N LEU A 19 2.60 -2.52 -6.75
CA LEU A 19 2.42 -3.90 -7.22
C LEU A 19 3.42 -4.85 -6.56
N LYS A 20 4.64 -4.41 -6.38
CA LYS A 20 5.66 -5.19 -5.67
C LYS A 20 5.24 -5.45 -4.23
N TRP A 21 4.70 -4.43 -3.56
CA TRP A 21 4.20 -4.59 -2.19
C TRP A 21 3.11 -5.65 -2.11
N ILE A 22 2.22 -5.68 -3.10
CA ILE A 22 1.16 -6.68 -3.17
C ILE A 22 1.75 -8.07 -3.38
N LYS A 23 2.71 -8.20 -4.27
CA LYS A 23 3.34 -9.49 -4.57
C LYS A 23 4.12 -10.06 -3.40
N THR A 24 4.79 -9.19 -2.65
CA THR A 24 5.60 -9.63 -1.51
C THR A 24 4.78 -9.81 -0.23
N GLY A 25 3.50 -9.50 -0.28
CA GLY A 25 2.62 -9.63 0.87
C GLY A 25 2.67 -8.48 1.85
N LYS A 26 3.35 -7.41 1.51
CA LYS A 26 3.42 -6.21 2.36
C LYS A 26 2.05 -5.56 2.48
N ILE A 27 1.27 -5.60 1.41
CA ILE A 27 -0.11 -5.13 1.38
C ILE A 27 -0.99 -6.24 0.86
N LYS A 28 -2.12 -6.49 1.52
CA LYS A 28 -3.12 -7.42 1.01
C LYS A 28 -4.07 -6.68 0.09
N ALA A 29 -4.27 -7.22 -1.10
CA ALA A 29 -5.18 -6.64 -2.07
C ALA A 29 -6.11 -7.70 -2.62
N VAL A 30 -7.32 -7.28 -2.95
CA VAL A 30 -8.31 -8.16 -3.57
C VAL A 30 -8.28 -7.91 -5.07
N LYS A 31 -8.10 -8.98 -5.84
CA LYS A 31 -8.13 -8.89 -7.29
C LYS A 31 -9.57 -9.00 -7.77
N VAL A 32 -10.08 -7.92 -8.36
CA VAL A 32 -11.43 -7.88 -8.92
C VAL A 32 -11.28 -7.76 -10.43
N VAL A 33 -11.58 -8.82 -11.15
CA VAL A 33 -11.43 -8.94 -12.60
C VAL A 33 -9.94 -8.72 -12.98
N LYS A 34 -9.59 -7.55 -13.48
CA LYS A 34 -8.20 -7.24 -13.88
C LYS A 34 -7.57 -6.15 -13.02
N VAL A 35 -8.25 -5.75 -11.95
CA VAL A 35 -7.83 -4.62 -11.14
C VAL A 35 -7.66 -5.05 -9.69
N TYR A 36 -6.61 -4.55 -9.05
CA TYR A 36 -6.43 -4.77 -7.62
C TYR A 36 -7.16 -3.69 -6.83
N ARG A 37 -7.88 -4.11 -5.80
CA ARG A 37 -8.55 -3.22 -4.86
C ARG A 37 -7.90 -3.39 -3.49
N ILE A 38 -7.51 -2.30 -2.90
CA ILE A 38 -6.79 -2.32 -1.64
C ILE A 38 -7.70 -1.76 -0.54
N PRO A 39 -8.02 -2.56 0.50
CA PRO A 39 -8.87 -2.08 1.59
C PRO A 39 -8.20 -0.93 2.34
N LYS A 40 -9.02 -0.01 2.83
CA LYS A 40 -8.53 1.12 3.61
C LYS A 40 -7.71 0.67 4.81
N GLU A 41 -8.10 -0.42 5.42
CA GLU A 41 -7.41 -0.99 6.59
C GLU A 41 -5.95 -1.28 6.31
N GLU A 42 -5.64 -1.78 5.11
CA GLU A 42 -4.27 -2.08 4.72
C GLU A 42 -3.45 -0.80 4.56
N ILE A 43 -4.07 0.25 4.05
CA ILE A 43 -3.41 1.54 3.91
C ILE A 43 -3.10 2.12 5.29
N ASP A 44 -4.06 2.07 6.20
CA ASP A 44 -3.87 2.56 7.56
C ASP A 44 -2.76 1.81 8.28
N ARG A 45 -2.68 0.49 8.11
CA ARG A 45 -1.61 -0.33 8.69
C ARG A 45 -0.24 0.06 8.15
N LEU A 46 -0.18 0.32 6.85
CA LEU A 46 1.09 0.69 6.23
C LEU A 46 1.57 2.06 6.71
N ILE A 47 0.64 2.99 6.87
CA ILE A 47 0.95 4.31 7.42
C ILE A 47 1.47 4.20 8.86
N ASP A 48 0.79 3.41 9.69
CA ASP A 48 1.20 3.20 11.07
C ASP A 48 2.58 2.57 11.16
N LYS A 49 2.86 1.61 10.30
CA LYS A 49 4.15 0.94 10.28
C LYS A 49 5.28 1.89 9.90
N GLN A 50 5.04 2.75 8.93
CA GLN A 50 6.01 3.76 8.54
C GLN A 50 6.25 4.77 9.65
N ARG A 51 5.18 5.17 10.34
CA ARG A 51 5.27 6.08 11.47
C ARG A 51 6.17 5.54 12.56
N LYS A 52 6.02 4.26 12.89
CA LYS A 52 6.83 3.61 13.92
C LYS A 52 8.30 3.54 13.53
N GLU A 53 8.58 3.31 12.26
CA GLU A 53 9.95 3.28 11.76
C GLU A 53 10.59 4.66 11.84
N ASP A 54 9.84 5.71 11.51
CA ASP A 54 10.33 7.09 11.60
C ASP A 54 10.61 7.47 13.06
N GLU A 55 9.76 7.05 13.98
CA GLU A 55 9.97 7.30 15.41
C GLU A 55 11.20 6.59 15.95
N LYS A 56 11.52 5.41 15.43
CA LYS A 56 12.69 4.65 15.84
C LYS A 56 14.01 5.25 15.38
N ASN A 57 13.97 6.00 14.31
CA ASN A 57 15.17 6.59 13.71
C ASN A 57 15.54 7.94 14.31
N ASP A 58 14.74 8.43 15.19
CA ASP A 58 15.03 9.65 15.96
C ASP A 58 15.88 9.29 17.21
#